data_415bc0ab8c60c6158a9439290bd611dc
#
_entry.id   415bc0ab8c60c6158a9439290bd611dc
#
_cell.length_a   1.000
_cell.length_b   1.000
_cell.length_c   1.000
_cell.angle_alpha   90.00
_cell.angle_beta   90.00
_cell.angle_gamma   90.00
#
_symmetry.space_group_name_H-M   'P 1'
#
loop_
_entity.id
_entity.type
_entity.pdbx_description
1 polymer ?
#
loop_
_entity_poly.entity_id
_entity_poly.type
_entity_poly.pdbx_seq_one_letter_code
_entity_poly.pdbx_strand_id
1 'polypeptide(L)'
;IEELIGKKGKGQGTMRDVEPEKIKEYAAEDADVTLQLKTVLLPKLKEREVEKVFYEVENPLVKVLTAMEFEGIRIDEGFLNDYSKELEKEAKAAEESVYKQAGVRFNLASPKQLGEVLFDKMQIDPKAKKTKTGQYATGEDVLLKLASKNKIVDDILVFREFTKLKSTYVDALPLMINKKTGRVHTSYAQAVAVTGRLSSNNPNLQNIPIRTERGREIRKAFIPRDKDHVLISADYSQIELRIVAAISGDVNMCEAFKTGKDIHTATAAKVFNVEEKDVTKEMRYKAKSVNFGIIYGQGAFGLAENLGISRTEAKEIIDNYKKQFPNIQKYMDDTIHFAQENG
;
A
#
# COMPACT_ATOMS: atom_id res chain seq x y z
N ILE A 1 18.04 27.77 9.82
CA ILE A 1 18.94 26.61 9.59
C ILE A 1 19.97 26.91 8.49
N GLU A 2 19.57 27.41 7.32
CA GLU A 2 20.49 27.64 6.20
C GLU A 2 21.60 28.68 6.54
N GLU A 3 21.32 29.61 7.41
CA GLU A 3 22.31 30.59 7.91
C GLU A 3 23.37 29.95 8.80
N LEU A 4 23.03 28.83 9.47
CA LEU A 4 23.92 28.14 10.40
C LEU A 4 24.76 27.07 9.70
N ILE A 5 24.16 26.29 8.81
CA ILE A 5 24.81 25.12 8.20
C ILE A 5 24.96 25.23 6.67
N GLY A 6 24.55 26.33 6.07
CA GLY A 6 24.59 26.53 4.62
C GLY A 6 23.37 25.99 3.87
N LYS A 7 23.26 26.35 2.59
CA LYS A 7 22.15 25.93 1.73
C LYS A 7 22.19 24.44 1.45
N LYS A 8 21.00 23.85 1.27
CA LYS A 8 20.83 22.44 0.94
C LYS A 8 21.62 22.05 -0.32
N GLY A 9 22.54 21.10 -0.19
CA GLY A 9 23.39 20.61 -1.29
C GLY A 9 24.64 19.89 -0.78
N LYS A 10 25.55 19.54 -1.69
CA LYS A 10 26.78 18.78 -1.37
C LYS A 10 27.73 19.46 -0.36
N GLY A 11 27.60 20.78 -0.14
CA GLY A 11 28.42 21.55 0.78
C GLY A 11 27.71 21.92 2.09
N GLN A 12 26.49 21.41 2.35
CA GLN A 12 25.78 21.70 3.58
C GLN A 12 26.48 21.03 4.78
N GLY A 13 26.80 21.82 5.80
CA GLY A 13 27.34 21.32 7.07
C GLY A 13 26.28 20.62 7.92
N THR A 14 26.64 20.29 9.15
CA THR A 14 25.72 19.73 10.13
C THR A 14 25.59 20.65 11.34
N MET A 15 24.46 20.59 12.04
CA MET A 15 24.27 21.38 13.28
C MET A 15 25.31 21.04 14.35
N ARG A 16 25.94 19.86 14.26
CA ARG A 16 27.01 19.45 15.17
C ARG A 16 28.29 20.27 15.01
N ASP A 17 28.49 20.86 13.83
CA ASP A 17 29.69 21.63 13.48
C ASP A 17 29.52 23.14 13.78
N VAL A 18 28.34 23.53 14.28
CA VAL A 18 28.03 24.91 14.61
C VAL A 18 28.42 25.22 16.05
N GLU A 19 29.11 26.34 16.28
CA GLU A 19 29.50 26.82 17.61
C GLU A 19 28.26 27.02 18.50
N PRO A 20 28.28 26.54 19.78
CA PRO A 20 27.12 26.63 20.68
C PRO A 20 26.53 28.03 20.80
N GLU A 21 27.38 29.06 20.81
CA GLU A 21 26.93 30.47 20.90
C GLU A 21 26.09 30.92 19.70
N LYS A 22 26.31 30.32 18.53
CA LYS A 22 25.53 30.62 17.32
C LYS A 22 24.22 29.84 17.23
N ILE A 23 24.15 28.66 17.87
CA ILE A 23 22.99 27.78 17.81
C ILE A 23 22.03 27.97 18.98
N LYS A 24 22.47 28.64 20.09
CA LYS A 24 21.70 28.73 21.33
C LYS A 24 20.30 29.34 21.15
N GLU A 25 20.21 30.44 20.40
CA GLU A 25 18.91 31.09 20.15
C GLU A 25 17.96 30.19 19.35
N TYR A 26 18.46 29.56 18.28
CA TYR A 26 17.70 28.63 17.50
C TYR A 26 17.20 27.44 18.33
N ALA A 27 18.07 26.86 19.14
CA ALA A 27 17.70 25.73 20.00
C ALA A 27 16.71 26.10 21.12
N ALA A 28 16.86 27.29 21.68
CA ALA A 28 15.94 27.81 22.68
C ALA A 28 14.58 28.14 22.07
N GLU A 29 14.54 28.73 20.89
CA GLU A 29 13.31 29.01 20.14
C GLU A 29 12.53 27.71 19.83
N ASP A 30 13.19 26.66 19.39
CA ASP A 30 12.53 25.35 19.12
C ASP A 30 11.81 24.79 20.37
N ALA A 31 12.43 24.93 21.55
CA ALA A 31 11.84 24.51 22.82
C ALA A 31 10.68 25.42 23.26
N ASP A 32 10.83 26.73 23.13
CA ASP A 32 9.80 27.71 23.50
C ASP A 32 8.57 27.61 22.59
N VAL A 33 8.76 27.53 21.26
CA VAL A 33 7.67 27.35 20.30
C VAL A 33 6.92 26.06 20.58
N THR A 34 7.61 24.97 20.92
CA THR A 34 6.98 23.71 21.30
C THR A 34 6.07 23.88 22.54
N LEU A 35 6.50 24.60 23.53
CA LEU A 35 5.70 24.91 24.73
C LEU A 35 4.48 25.79 24.38
N GLN A 36 4.67 26.81 23.56
CA GLN A 36 3.59 27.67 23.08
C GLN A 36 2.56 26.88 22.26
N LEU A 37 3.01 25.98 21.38
CA LEU A 37 2.11 25.07 20.62
C LEU A 37 1.24 24.23 21.55
N LYS A 38 1.79 23.70 22.63
CA LYS A 38 1.01 22.97 23.64
C LYS A 38 -0.13 23.85 24.19
N THR A 39 0.17 25.09 24.58
CA THR A 39 -0.81 26.02 25.14
C THR A 39 -1.94 26.34 24.15
N VAL A 40 -1.62 26.47 22.87
CA VAL A 40 -2.59 26.78 21.80
C VAL A 40 -3.39 25.55 21.37
N LEU A 41 -2.76 24.39 21.32
CA LEU A 41 -3.38 23.19 20.75
C LEU A 41 -4.25 22.40 21.75
N LEU A 42 -3.88 22.36 23.04
CA LEU A 42 -4.68 21.63 24.05
C LEU A 42 -6.15 22.07 24.10
N PRO A 43 -6.50 23.38 24.14
CA PRO A 43 -7.91 23.80 24.08
C PRO A 43 -8.63 23.31 22.82
N LYS A 44 -7.93 23.27 21.68
CA LYS A 44 -8.49 22.80 20.40
C LYS A 44 -8.77 21.30 20.40
N LEU A 45 -7.99 20.49 21.10
CA LEU A 45 -8.29 19.06 21.26
C LEU A 45 -9.63 18.87 21.97
N LYS A 46 -9.88 19.68 23.01
CA LYS A 46 -11.13 19.66 23.77
C LYS A 46 -12.32 20.14 22.92
N GLU A 47 -12.15 21.28 22.26
CA GLU A 47 -13.16 21.85 21.35
C GLU A 47 -13.61 20.85 20.27
N ARG A 48 -12.64 20.06 19.76
CA ARG A 48 -12.89 19.03 18.73
C ARG A 48 -13.25 17.65 19.27
N GLU A 49 -13.39 17.51 20.57
CA GLU A 49 -13.75 16.25 21.25
C GLU A 49 -12.78 15.08 20.95
N VAL A 50 -11.50 15.38 20.69
CA VAL A 50 -10.48 14.37 20.35
C VAL A 50 -9.48 14.10 21.47
N GLU A 51 -9.71 14.63 22.69
CA GLU A 51 -8.85 14.40 23.86
C GLU A 51 -8.67 12.93 24.19
N LYS A 52 -9.75 12.15 24.11
CA LYS A 52 -9.72 10.70 24.37
C LYS A 52 -8.77 9.99 23.41
N VAL A 53 -8.85 10.27 22.11
CA VAL A 53 -7.94 9.69 21.12
C VAL A 53 -6.51 10.08 21.42
N PHE A 54 -6.27 11.36 21.75
CA PHE A 54 -4.93 11.85 22.05
C PHE A 54 -4.31 11.19 23.29
N TYR A 55 -5.04 11.12 24.41
CA TYR A 55 -4.48 10.62 25.67
C TYR A 55 -4.51 9.11 25.82
N GLU A 56 -5.54 8.42 25.26
CA GLU A 56 -5.71 6.99 25.45
C GLU A 56 -5.13 6.15 24.28
N VAL A 57 -4.92 6.76 23.10
CA VAL A 57 -4.41 6.05 21.92
C VAL A 57 -3.07 6.62 21.47
N GLU A 58 -3.03 7.89 21.01
CA GLU A 58 -1.86 8.43 20.34
C GLU A 58 -0.63 8.57 21.25
N ASN A 59 -0.80 9.13 22.46
CA ASN A 59 0.30 9.27 23.40
C ASN A 59 0.87 7.93 23.90
N PRO A 60 0.05 6.96 24.34
CA PRO A 60 0.57 5.65 24.71
C PRO A 60 1.26 4.93 23.55
N LEU A 61 0.75 5.10 22.32
CA LEU A 61 1.32 4.49 21.12
C LEU A 61 2.77 4.95 20.84
N VAL A 62 3.13 6.19 21.20
CA VAL A 62 4.52 6.69 21.06
C VAL A 62 5.53 5.75 21.72
N LYS A 63 5.24 5.24 22.93
CA LYS A 63 6.15 4.33 23.62
C LYS A 63 6.28 2.99 22.88
N VAL A 64 5.18 2.49 22.34
CA VAL A 64 5.16 1.24 21.58
C VAL A 64 5.97 1.39 20.29
N LEU A 65 5.72 2.47 19.53
CA LEU A 65 6.44 2.74 18.30
C LEU A 65 7.93 2.97 18.55
N THR A 66 8.29 3.70 19.60
CA THR A 66 9.69 3.86 20.00
C THR A 66 10.38 2.52 20.27
N ALA A 67 9.73 1.60 20.98
CA ALA A 67 10.26 0.27 21.23
C ALA A 67 10.41 -0.54 19.93
N MET A 68 9.44 -0.47 19.02
CA MET A 68 9.49 -1.13 17.71
C MET A 68 10.61 -0.58 16.84
N GLU A 69 10.75 0.74 16.76
CA GLU A 69 11.81 1.41 16.00
C GLU A 69 13.20 1.09 16.57
N PHE A 70 13.33 1.06 17.90
CA PHE A 70 14.58 0.71 18.57
C PHE A 70 14.95 -0.75 18.34
N GLU A 71 14.00 -1.67 18.40
CA GLU A 71 14.24 -3.09 18.14
C GLU A 71 14.63 -3.32 16.67
N GLY A 72 13.89 -2.78 15.71
CA GLY A 72 14.14 -2.99 14.29
C GLY A 72 13.93 -4.46 13.86
N ILE A 73 14.41 -4.79 12.66
CA ILE A 73 14.28 -6.12 12.07
C ILE A 73 15.59 -6.56 11.43
N ARG A 74 16.01 -7.80 11.65
CA ARG A 74 17.16 -8.39 10.98
C ARG A 74 16.77 -8.85 9.58
N ILE A 75 17.68 -8.64 8.62
CA ILE A 75 17.53 -9.15 7.26
C ILE A 75 18.76 -9.99 6.88
N ASP A 76 18.53 -10.98 6.03
CA ASP A 76 19.56 -11.83 5.44
C ASP A 76 20.13 -11.15 4.19
N GLU A 77 21.27 -10.49 4.35
CA GLU A 77 21.99 -9.83 3.26
C GLU A 77 22.45 -10.80 2.18
N GLY A 78 22.89 -12.01 2.58
CA GLY A 78 23.35 -13.04 1.64
C GLY A 78 22.23 -13.46 0.71
N PHE A 79 21.07 -13.77 1.28
CA PHE A 79 19.86 -14.10 0.52
C PHE A 79 19.47 -12.96 -0.45
N LEU A 80 19.43 -11.70 0.03
CA LEU A 80 19.06 -10.57 -0.84
C LEU A 80 20.07 -10.35 -1.97
N ASN A 81 21.37 -10.50 -1.70
CA ASN A 81 22.41 -10.37 -2.74
C ASN A 81 22.27 -11.44 -3.84
N ASP A 82 21.93 -12.67 -3.47
CA ASP A 82 21.75 -13.74 -4.45
C ASP A 82 20.44 -13.54 -5.21
N TYR A 83 19.38 -13.14 -4.53
CA TYR A 83 18.11 -12.82 -5.17
C TYR A 83 18.20 -11.60 -6.10
N SER A 84 19.05 -10.62 -5.78
CA SER A 84 19.35 -9.49 -6.67
C SER A 84 19.91 -9.95 -8.03
N LYS A 85 20.84 -10.92 -8.02
CA LYS A 85 21.41 -11.49 -9.25
C LYS A 85 20.37 -12.25 -10.08
N GLU A 86 19.49 -12.99 -9.40
CA GLU A 86 18.38 -13.70 -10.06
C GLU A 86 17.41 -12.72 -10.75
N LEU A 87 16.94 -11.72 -10.02
CA LEU A 87 16.06 -10.68 -10.58
C LEU A 87 16.72 -9.91 -11.74
N GLU A 88 18.02 -9.62 -11.65
CA GLU A 88 18.75 -8.96 -12.73
C GLU A 88 18.80 -9.81 -13.99
N LYS A 89 19.05 -11.12 -13.85
CA LYS A 89 19.08 -12.07 -14.97
C LYS A 89 17.70 -12.14 -15.65
N GLU A 90 16.65 -12.23 -14.86
CA GLU A 90 15.29 -12.32 -15.37
C GLU A 90 14.83 -11.00 -16.01
N ALA A 91 15.16 -9.86 -15.40
CA ALA A 91 14.88 -8.55 -15.98
C ALA A 91 15.59 -8.37 -17.32
N LYS A 92 16.87 -8.74 -17.43
CA LYS A 92 17.62 -8.69 -18.69
C LYS A 92 17.02 -9.62 -19.75
N ALA A 93 16.56 -10.82 -19.38
CA ALA A 93 15.92 -11.72 -20.31
C ALA A 93 14.60 -11.14 -20.85
N ALA A 94 13.79 -10.53 -19.98
CA ALA A 94 12.56 -9.83 -20.39
C ALA A 94 12.88 -8.62 -21.30
N GLU A 95 13.91 -7.82 -20.97
CA GLU A 95 14.36 -6.68 -21.75
C GLU A 95 14.79 -7.10 -23.17
N GLU A 96 15.62 -8.13 -23.30
CA GLU A 96 16.05 -8.63 -24.62
C GLU A 96 14.87 -9.21 -25.42
N SER A 97 13.91 -9.85 -24.75
CA SER A 97 12.68 -10.30 -25.42
C SER A 97 11.87 -9.13 -25.99
N VAL A 98 11.75 -8.04 -25.21
CA VAL A 98 11.09 -6.80 -25.67
C VAL A 98 11.81 -6.21 -26.88
N TYR A 99 13.13 -6.10 -26.84
CA TYR A 99 13.91 -5.54 -27.99
C TYR A 99 13.78 -6.39 -29.25
N LYS A 100 13.78 -7.71 -29.10
CA LYS A 100 13.57 -8.64 -30.21
C LYS A 100 12.20 -8.46 -30.87
N GLN A 101 11.14 -8.28 -30.07
CA GLN A 101 9.79 -8.09 -30.58
C GLN A 101 9.60 -6.67 -31.16
N ALA A 102 10.19 -5.64 -30.57
CA ALA A 102 10.10 -4.26 -31.03
C ALA A 102 10.97 -3.99 -32.27
N GLY A 103 11.99 -4.83 -32.54
CA GLY A 103 12.97 -4.62 -33.61
C GLY A 103 13.83 -3.37 -33.42
N VAL A 104 13.92 -2.85 -32.17
CA VAL A 104 14.73 -1.67 -31.80
C VAL A 104 15.07 -1.71 -30.32
N ARG A 105 16.26 -1.22 -29.95
CA ARG A 105 16.66 -1.00 -28.57
C ARG A 105 16.28 0.42 -28.15
N PHE A 106 15.74 0.54 -26.94
CA PHE A 106 15.33 1.81 -26.36
C PHE A 106 15.34 1.69 -24.82
N ASN A 107 15.18 2.80 -24.10
CA ASN A 107 15.13 2.75 -22.65
C ASN A 107 13.72 2.33 -22.17
N LEU A 108 13.57 1.05 -21.74
CA LEU A 108 12.32 0.50 -21.22
C LEU A 108 11.83 1.23 -19.96
N ALA A 109 12.74 1.78 -19.17
CA ALA A 109 12.40 2.56 -17.99
C ALA A 109 11.86 3.97 -18.32
N SER A 110 11.96 4.42 -19.58
CA SER A 110 11.42 5.70 -20.04
C SER A 110 9.97 5.54 -20.53
N PRO A 111 8.97 6.08 -19.82
CA PRO A 111 7.56 6.02 -20.27
C PRO A 111 7.35 6.63 -21.66
N LYS A 112 8.13 7.69 -21.99
CA LYS A 112 8.07 8.36 -23.30
C LYS A 112 8.51 7.42 -24.41
N GLN A 113 9.73 6.87 -24.33
CA GLN A 113 10.26 5.97 -25.36
C GLN A 113 9.43 4.70 -25.50
N LEU A 114 8.98 4.15 -24.37
CA LEU A 114 8.10 3.00 -24.37
C LEU A 114 6.78 3.28 -25.09
N GLY A 115 6.16 4.43 -24.83
CA GLY A 115 4.93 4.84 -25.48
C GLY A 115 5.11 5.04 -26.99
N GLU A 116 6.19 5.68 -27.42
CA GLU A 116 6.54 5.87 -28.84
C GLU A 116 6.72 4.51 -29.56
N VAL A 117 7.41 3.56 -28.92
CA VAL A 117 7.62 2.22 -29.52
C VAL A 117 6.31 1.43 -29.60
N LEU A 118 5.53 1.38 -28.52
CA LEU A 118 4.31 0.57 -28.47
C LEU A 118 3.20 1.14 -29.39
N PHE A 119 3.00 2.45 -29.37
CA PHE A 119 1.82 3.05 -29.97
C PHE A 119 2.09 3.74 -31.32
N ASP A 120 3.27 4.36 -31.53
CA ASP A 120 3.60 4.96 -32.83
C ASP A 120 4.24 3.93 -33.79
N LYS A 121 5.23 3.16 -33.30
CA LYS A 121 5.95 2.20 -34.17
C LYS A 121 5.19 0.88 -34.34
N MET A 122 4.77 0.24 -33.25
CA MET A 122 4.13 -1.07 -33.29
C MET A 122 2.61 -1.00 -33.43
N GLN A 123 2.01 0.16 -33.13
CA GLN A 123 0.57 0.43 -33.25
C GLN A 123 -0.32 -0.62 -32.57
N ILE A 124 0.11 -1.10 -31.37
CA ILE A 124 -0.60 -2.17 -30.65
C ILE A 124 -1.98 -1.75 -30.14
N ASP A 125 -2.24 -0.45 -30.00
CA ASP A 125 -3.55 0.11 -29.69
C ASP A 125 -3.75 1.46 -30.44
N PRO A 126 -4.59 1.47 -31.48
CA PRO A 126 -4.88 2.70 -32.24
C PRO A 126 -5.66 3.76 -31.43
N LYS A 127 -6.20 3.37 -30.25
CA LYS A 127 -6.95 4.26 -29.35
C LYS A 127 -6.16 4.60 -28.08
N ALA A 128 -4.83 4.45 -28.11
CA ALA A 128 -3.97 4.73 -26.98
C ALA A 128 -4.16 6.14 -26.42
N LYS A 129 -4.41 6.26 -25.14
CA LYS A 129 -4.63 7.54 -24.47
C LYS A 129 -3.31 8.24 -24.18
N LYS A 130 -3.31 9.57 -24.29
CA LYS A 130 -2.21 10.43 -23.87
C LYS A 130 -2.51 11.07 -22.52
N THR A 131 -1.47 11.30 -21.74
CA THR A 131 -1.51 12.05 -20.49
C THR A 131 -1.74 13.54 -20.75
N LYS A 132 -1.98 14.31 -19.69
CA LYS A 132 -2.09 15.79 -19.80
C LYS A 132 -0.84 16.46 -20.40
N THR A 133 0.31 15.80 -20.30
CA THR A 133 1.59 16.28 -20.86
C THR A 133 1.83 15.83 -22.31
N GLY A 134 0.86 15.18 -22.95
CA GLY A 134 0.93 14.73 -24.34
C GLY A 134 1.69 13.41 -24.56
N GLN A 135 2.23 12.78 -23.53
CA GLN A 135 2.87 11.47 -23.63
C GLN A 135 1.83 10.34 -23.57
N TYR A 136 2.12 9.22 -24.20
CA TYR A 136 1.26 8.04 -24.06
C TYR A 136 1.21 7.54 -22.63
N ALA A 137 0.02 7.16 -22.19
CA ALA A 137 -0.16 6.52 -20.90
C ALA A 137 0.36 5.07 -20.95
N THR A 138 1.42 4.79 -20.20
CA THR A 138 2.03 3.45 -20.08
C THR A 138 2.00 2.95 -18.64
N GLY A 139 1.02 3.38 -17.85
CA GLY A 139 0.81 2.88 -16.51
C GLY A 139 0.46 1.39 -16.50
N GLU A 140 0.66 0.74 -15.36
CA GLU A 140 0.37 -0.69 -15.19
C GLU A 140 -1.07 -1.03 -15.54
N ASP A 141 -2.03 -0.19 -15.13
CA ASP A 141 -3.45 -0.30 -15.43
C ASP A 141 -3.78 -0.29 -16.94
N VAL A 142 -3.00 0.47 -17.72
CA VAL A 142 -3.13 0.51 -19.19
C VAL A 142 -2.51 -0.71 -19.82
N LEU A 143 -1.30 -1.08 -19.40
CA LEU A 143 -0.56 -2.21 -19.96
C LEU A 143 -1.26 -3.54 -19.66
N LEU A 144 -1.80 -3.74 -18.47
CA LEU A 144 -2.53 -4.97 -18.12
C LEU A 144 -3.70 -5.25 -19.07
N LYS A 145 -4.40 -4.21 -19.57
CA LYS A 145 -5.49 -4.37 -20.54
C LYS A 145 -5.03 -4.83 -21.92
N LEU A 146 -3.76 -4.60 -22.25
CA LEU A 146 -3.15 -4.94 -23.51
C LEU A 146 -2.35 -6.26 -23.46
N ALA A 147 -2.00 -6.70 -22.27
CA ALA A 147 -1.15 -7.86 -22.04
C ALA A 147 -1.72 -9.15 -22.67
N SER A 148 -3.00 -9.42 -22.46
CA SER A 148 -3.65 -10.65 -22.98
C SER A 148 -3.58 -10.82 -24.51
N LYS A 149 -3.31 -9.74 -25.25
CA LYS A 149 -3.26 -9.73 -26.73
C LYS A 149 -1.87 -9.49 -27.28
N ASN A 150 -0.93 -9.04 -26.45
CA ASN A 150 0.37 -8.57 -26.88
C ASN A 150 1.47 -9.09 -25.96
N LYS A 151 2.19 -10.12 -26.38
CA LYS A 151 3.27 -10.73 -25.59
C LYS A 151 4.34 -9.72 -25.16
N ILE A 152 4.65 -8.74 -26.01
CA ILE A 152 5.62 -7.69 -25.65
C ILE A 152 5.20 -6.93 -24.39
N VAL A 153 3.90 -6.74 -24.18
CA VAL A 153 3.37 -6.04 -23.00
C VAL A 153 3.55 -6.88 -21.73
N ASP A 154 3.37 -8.20 -21.81
CA ASP A 154 3.68 -9.10 -20.71
C ASP A 154 5.15 -8.99 -20.30
N ASP A 155 6.06 -9.06 -21.29
CA ASP A 155 7.50 -8.99 -21.04
C ASP A 155 7.90 -7.61 -20.46
N ILE A 156 7.23 -6.52 -20.85
CA ILE A 156 7.42 -5.19 -20.24
C ILE A 156 6.94 -5.17 -18.78
N LEU A 157 5.80 -5.77 -18.48
CA LEU A 157 5.29 -5.86 -17.11
C LEU A 157 6.23 -6.67 -16.22
N VAL A 158 6.74 -7.79 -16.71
CA VAL A 158 7.75 -8.62 -16.04
C VAL A 158 9.03 -7.83 -15.78
N PHE A 159 9.56 -7.14 -16.79
CA PHE A 159 10.74 -6.27 -16.64
C PHE A 159 10.54 -5.21 -15.56
N ARG A 160 9.39 -4.53 -15.58
CA ARG A 160 9.06 -3.49 -14.59
C ARG A 160 8.93 -4.05 -13.17
N GLU A 161 8.28 -5.20 -13.02
CA GLU A 161 8.16 -5.87 -11.74
C GLU A 161 9.54 -6.19 -11.17
N PHE A 162 10.37 -6.89 -11.92
CA PHE A 162 11.69 -7.32 -11.42
C PHE A 162 12.62 -6.15 -11.15
N THR A 163 12.63 -5.14 -12.01
CA THR A 163 13.43 -3.93 -11.81
C THR A 163 12.98 -3.18 -10.56
N LYS A 164 11.67 -3.07 -10.32
CA LYS A 164 11.11 -2.44 -9.14
C LYS A 164 11.42 -3.22 -7.86
N LEU A 165 11.23 -4.54 -7.87
CA LEU A 165 11.56 -5.40 -6.73
C LEU A 165 13.03 -5.28 -6.37
N LYS A 166 13.91 -5.36 -7.36
CA LYS A 166 15.36 -5.23 -7.20
C LYS A 166 15.73 -3.87 -6.62
N SER A 167 15.36 -2.78 -7.27
CA SER A 167 15.81 -1.43 -6.88
C SER A 167 15.18 -0.92 -5.59
N THR A 168 13.90 -1.22 -5.35
CA THR A 168 13.16 -0.65 -4.21
C THR A 168 13.39 -1.43 -2.92
N TYR A 169 13.57 -2.74 -3.02
CA TYR A 169 13.67 -3.61 -1.83
C TYR A 169 14.99 -4.36 -1.75
N VAL A 170 15.33 -5.14 -2.78
CA VAL A 170 16.42 -6.11 -2.69
C VAL A 170 17.80 -5.45 -2.56
N ASP A 171 18.06 -4.43 -3.36
CA ASP A 171 19.32 -3.68 -3.31
C ASP A 171 19.31 -2.57 -2.24
N ALA A 172 18.13 -2.02 -1.93
CA ALA A 172 18.02 -0.89 -1.01
C ALA A 172 18.07 -1.31 0.46
N LEU A 173 17.42 -2.42 0.84
CA LEU A 173 17.32 -2.84 2.24
C LEU A 173 18.70 -3.13 2.89
N PRO A 174 19.66 -3.81 2.23
CA PRO A 174 20.99 -4.02 2.80
C PRO A 174 21.72 -2.71 3.15
N LEU A 175 21.53 -1.67 2.35
CA LEU A 175 22.17 -0.37 2.57
C LEU A 175 21.61 0.38 3.81
N MET A 176 20.45 -0.06 4.31
CA MET A 176 19.78 0.54 5.47
C MET A 176 20.10 -0.19 6.79
N ILE A 177 20.92 -1.21 6.76
CA ILE A 177 21.33 -1.92 7.97
C ILE A 177 22.19 -1.02 8.83
N ASN A 178 21.74 -0.80 10.06
CA ASN A 178 22.52 -0.07 11.05
C ASN A 178 23.72 -0.89 11.51
N LYS A 179 24.93 -0.39 11.31
CA LYS A 179 26.18 -1.07 11.62
C LYS A 179 26.36 -1.46 13.10
N LYS A 180 25.69 -0.73 14.03
CA LYS A 180 25.78 -1.02 15.48
C LYS A 180 24.86 -2.15 15.90
N THR A 181 23.66 -2.23 15.31
CA THR A 181 22.64 -3.22 15.69
C THR A 181 22.59 -4.42 14.76
N GLY A 182 23.11 -4.30 13.54
CA GLY A 182 22.97 -5.31 12.48
C GLY A 182 21.52 -5.44 11.97
N ARG A 183 20.67 -4.45 12.22
CA ARG A 183 19.25 -4.50 11.89
C ARG A 183 18.82 -3.26 11.11
N VAL A 184 17.69 -3.37 10.42
CA VAL A 184 17.00 -2.27 9.75
C VAL A 184 16.00 -1.66 10.74
N HIS A 185 16.01 -0.34 10.86
CA HIS A 185 15.14 0.43 11.73
C HIS A 185 14.32 1.38 10.87
N THR A 186 13.02 1.16 10.81
CA THR A 186 12.08 2.10 10.19
C THR A 186 11.69 3.19 11.17
N SER A 187 11.07 4.24 10.69
CA SER A 187 10.39 5.25 11.52
C SER A 187 8.89 5.24 11.23
N TYR A 188 8.08 5.24 12.28
CA TYR A 188 6.63 5.30 12.17
C TYR A 188 6.08 6.70 12.41
N ALA A 189 5.21 7.18 11.53
CA ALA A 189 4.52 8.44 11.68
C ALA A 189 3.01 8.23 11.90
N GLN A 190 2.46 8.86 12.95
CA GLN A 190 1.06 8.70 13.36
C GLN A 190 0.11 9.66 12.62
N ALA A 191 0.56 10.84 12.22
CA ALA A 191 -0.29 11.91 11.71
C ALA A 191 -0.18 12.16 10.20
N VAL A 192 0.25 11.16 9.41
CA VAL A 192 0.40 11.30 7.95
C VAL A 192 -0.86 10.90 7.21
N ALA A 193 -1.46 9.77 7.59
CA ALA A 193 -2.67 9.28 6.94
C ALA A 193 -3.92 9.84 7.62
N VAL A 194 -4.81 10.45 6.84
CA VAL A 194 -6.11 10.98 7.34
C VAL A 194 -7.03 9.88 7.91
N THR A 195 -6.74 8.62 7.62
CA THR A 195 -7.48 7.46 8.12
C THR A 195 -7.03 6.99 9.51
N GLY A 196 -6.02 7.64 10.13
CA GLY A 196 -5.42 7.19 11.39
C GLY A 196 -4.48 5.99 11.25
N ARG A 197 -4.18 5.52 10.02
CA ARG A 197 -3.17 4.48 9.80
C ARG A 197 -1.76 5.04 10.02
N LEU A 198 -0.86 4.19 10.53
CA LEU A 198 0.56 4.51 10.59
C LEU A 198 1.17 4.58 9.19
N SER A 199 2.19 5.41 9.05
CA SER A 199 3.08 5.43 7.88
C SER A 199 4.47 4.96 8.32
N SER A 200 5.10 4.07 7.54
CA SER A 200 6.45 3.58 7.79
C SER A 200 7.41 4.17 6.75
N ASN A 201 8.54 4.73 7.22
CA ASN A 201 9.48 5.46 6.37
C ASN A 201 10.92 5.07 6.69
N ASN A 202 11.78 5.10 5.68
CA ASN A 202 13.24 4.91 5.77
C ASN A 202 13.69 3.61 6.49
N PRO A 203 13.28 2.42 5.99
CA PRO A 203 12.47 2.11 4.81
C PRO A 203 10.97 2.00 5.10
N ASN A 204 10.14 2.03 4.04
CA ASN A 204 8.73 1.68 4.18
C ASN A 204 8.58 0.16 4.25
N LEU A 205 8.45 -0.39 5.45
CA LEU A 205 8.27 -1.82 5.70
C LEU A 205 6.80 -2.29 5.55
N GLN A 206 5.84 -1.37 5.44
CA GLN A 206 4.42 -1.71 5.24
C GLN A 206 4.11 -2.11 3.79
N ASN A 207 5.00 -1.78 2.85
CA ASN A 207 4.81 -2.04 1.42
C ASN A 207 5.63 -3.23 0.89
N ILE A 208 6.12 -4.11 1.77
CA ILE A 208 6.81 -5.33 1.33
C ILE A 208 5.84 -6.18 0.49
N PRO A 209 6.19 -6.51 -0.76
CA PRO A 209 5.28 -7.18 -1.68
C PRO A 209 4.77 -8.54 -1.17
N ILE A 210 3.50 -8.86 -1.50
CA ILE A 210 2.86 -10.13 -1.12
C ILE A 210 2.00 -10.74 -2.23
N ARG A 211 1.66 -9.96 -3.26
CA ARG A 211 0.70 -10.40 -4.28
C ARG A 211 1.32 -11.38 -5.26
N THR A 212 2.51 -11.08 -5.76
CA THR A 212 3.22 -11.93 -6.71
C THR A 212 4.12 -12.94 -6.00
N GLU A 213 4.43 -14.03 -6.65
CA GLU A 213 5.36 -15.03 -6.13
C GLU A 213 6.74 -14.42 -5.91
N ARG A 214 7.26 -13.69 -6.89
CA ARG A 214 8.54 -12.99 -6.83
C ARG A 214 8.57 -11.95 -5.70
N GLY A 215 7.50 -11.21 -5.50
CA GLY A 215 7.39 -10.27 -4.39
C GLY A 215 7.43 -10.97 -3.02
N ARG A 216 6.77 -12.13 -2.90
CA ARG A 216 6.77 -12.92 -1.65
C ARG A 216 8.15 -13.47 -1.28
N GLU A 217 9.02 -13.75 -2.26
CA GLU A 217 10.38 -14.21 -1.98
C GLU A 217 11.16 -13.22 -1.11
N ILE A 218 10.98 -11.91 -1.31
CA ILE A 218 11.65 -10.87 -0.50
C ILE A 218 11.37 -11.05 1.00
N ARG A 219 10.19 -11.56 1.37
CA ARG A 219 9.80 -11.77 2.77
C ARG A 219 10.66 -12.80 3.48
N LYS A 220 11.26 -13.74 2.76
CA LYS A 220 12.17 -14.75 3.31
C LYS A 220 13.47 -14.13 3.86
N ALA A 221 13.83 -12.94 3.38
CA ALA A 221 14.98 -12.20 3.89
C ALA A 221 14.76 -11.64 5.31
N PHE A 222 13.53 -11.50 5.76
CA PHE A 222 13.22 -11.02 7.11
C PHE A 222 13.33 -12.19 8.08
N ILE A 223 14.33 -12.15 8.95
CA ILE A 223 14.68 -13.24 9.85
C ILE A 223 14.66 -12.79 11.32
N PRO A 224 14.49 -13.71 12.28
CA PRO A 224 14.60 -13.40 13.69
C PRO A 224 15.95 -12.77 14.04
N ARG A 225 15.99 -11.97 15.10
CA ARG A 225 17.21 -11.30 15.57
C ARG A 225 18.38 -12.28 15.80
N ASP A 226 18.10 -13.42 16.37
CA ASP A 226 19.04 -14.50 16.65
C ASP A 226 18.29 -15.85 16.78
N LYS A 227 19.02 -16.90 17.12
CA LYS A 227 18.48 -18.27 17.26
C LYS A 227 17.48 -18.46 18.40
N ASP A 228 17.48 -17.55 19.38
CA ASP A 228 16.62 -17.62 20.56
C ASP A 228 15.32 -16.81 20.36
N HIS A 229 15.14 -16.21 19.18
CA HIS A 229 13.96 -15.43 18.78
C HIS A 229 13.22 -16.07 17.61
N VAL A 230 11.93 -15.79 17.52
CA VAL A 230 11.07 -16.18 16.39
C VAL A 230 10.30 -14.98 15.88
N LEU A 231 9.93 -14.99 14.61
CA LEU A 231 8.96 -14.03 14.07
C LEU A 231 7.55 -14.56 14.30
N ILE A 232 6.72 -13.74 14.89
CA ILE A 232 5.29 -14.02 15.08
C ILE A 232 4.52 -13.09 14.14
N SER A 233 3.69 -13.66 13.26
CA SER A 233 2.76 -12.91 12.43
C SER A 233 1.35 -13.14 12.93
N ALA A 234 0.70 -12.07 13.39
CA ALA A 234 -0.69 -12.09 13.81
C ALA A 234 -1.48 -11.03 13.05
N ASP A 235 -2.64 -11.43 12.53
CA ASP A 235 -3.53 -10.55 11.79
C ASP A 235 -4.96 -10.71 12.29
N TYR A 236 -5.68 -9.60 12.38
CA TYR A 236 -7.10 -9.63 12.74
C TYR A 236 -7.93 -10.24 11.61
N SER A 237 -8.68 -11.31 11.92
CA SER A 237 -9.56 -11.93 10.94
C SER A 237 -10.71 -10.99 10.57
N GLN A 238 -10.64 -10.44 9.37
CA GLN A 238 -11.73 -9.66 8.74
C GLN A 238 -12.20 -8.46 9.60
N ILE A 239 -11.27 -7.79 10.29
CA ILE A 239 -11.61 -6.76 11.28
C ILE A 239 -12.46 -5.63 10.69
N GLU A 240 -12.20 -5.18 9.48
CA GLU A 240 -12.95 -4.10 8.82
C GLU A 240 -14.41 -4.50 8.59
N LEU A 241 -14.67 -5.74 8.16
CA LEU A 241 -16.02 -6.25 8.00
C LEU A 241 -16.77 -6.40 9.34
N ARG A 242 -16.05 -6.80 10.39
CA ARG A 242 -16.60 -6.88 11.75
C ARG A 242 -16.98 -5.50 12.28
N ILE A 243 -16.14 -4.50 12.04
CA ILE A 243 -16.41 -3.10 12.41
C ILE A 243 -17.63 -2.58 11.66
N VAL A 244 -17.70 -2.79 10.34
CA VAL A 244 -18.85 -2.37 9.53
C VAL A 244 -20.14 -3.08 10.00
N ALA A 245 -20.08 -4.38 10.29
CA ALA A 245 -21.21 -5.13 10.82
C ALA A 245 -21.71 -4.52 12.16
N ALA A 246 -20.79 -4.21 13.05
CA ALA A 246 -21.11 -3.64 14.36
C ALA A 246 -21.69 -2.22 14.26
N ILE A 247 -21.10 -1.35 13.45
CA ILE A 247 -21.54 0.04 13.28
C ILE A 247 -22.87 0.11 12.52
N SER A 248 -23.03 -0.64 11.43
CA SER A 248 -24.29 -0.67 10.66
C SER A 248 -25.43 -1.40 11.37
N GLY A 249 -25.11 -2.25 12.37
CA GLY A 249 -26.08 -3.12 13.01
C GLY A 249 -26.71 -4.12 12.04
N ASP A 250 -26.01 -4.50 10.95
CA ASP A 250 -26.55 -5.46 10.00
C ASP A 250 -26.67 -6.85 10.63
N VAL A 251 -27.92 -7.30 10.76
CA VAL A 251 -28.26 -8.53 11.48
C VAL A 251 -27.61 -9.76 10.82
N ASN A 252 -27.66 -9.84 9.49
CA ASN A 252 -27.13 -10.99 8.76
C ASN A 252 -25.61 -11.10 8.87
N MET A 253 -24.92 -9.96 8.78
CA MET A 253 -23.46 -9.93 8.91
C MET A 253 -23.02 -10.15 10.35
N CYS A 254 -23.70 -9.56 11.32
CA CYS A 254 -23.44 -9.80 12.75
C CYS A 254 -23.64 -11.27 13.13
N GLU A 255 -24.71 -11.91 12.65
CA GLU A 255 -25.00 -13.32 12.91
C GLU A 255 -23.94 -14.25 12.27
N ALA A 256 -23.52 -13.95 11.04
CA ALA A 256 -22.45 -14.69 10.40
C ALA A 256 -21.15 -14.67 11.22
N PHE A 257 -20.78 -13.53 11.80
CA PHE A 257 -19.61 -13.43 12.66
C PHE A 257 -19.78 -14.11 14.04
N LYS A 258 -20.98 -14.02 14.65
CA LYS A 258 -21.27 -14.68 15.94
C LYS A 258 -21.23 -16.19 15.82
N THR A 259 -21.71 -16.73 14.70
CA THR A 259 -21.72 -18.17 14.42
C THR A 259 -20.39 -18.70 13.88
N GLY A 260 -19.37 -17.85 13.74
CA GLY A 260 -18.06 -18.23 13.23
C GLY A 260 -18.05 -18.59 11.75
N LYS A 261 -19.07 -18.22 10.98
CA LYS A 261 -19.13 -18.45 9.53
C LYS A 261 -18.08 -17.60 8.82
N ASP A 262 -17.50 -18.18 7.76
CA ASP A 262 -16.65 -17.44 6.85
C ASP A 262 -17.51 -16.53 5.97
N ILE A 263 -17.48 -15.22 6.25
CA ILE A 263 -18.27 -14.22 5.53
C ILE A 263 -17.99 -14.22 4.03
N HIS A 264 -16.75 -14.51 3.61
CA HIS A 264 -16.42 -14.57 2.17
C HIS A 264 -17.04 -15.80 1.50
N THR A 265 -17.11 -16.93 2.20
CA THR A 265 -17.81 -18.12 1.72
C THR A 265 -19.32 -17.89 1.68
N ALA A 266 -19.87 -17.31 2.74
CA ALA A 266 -21.30 -16.98 2.78
C ALA A 266 -21.69 -15.97 1.69
N THR A 267 -20.87 -14.95 1.46
CA THR A 267 -21.07 -14.01 0.34
C THR A 267 -20.95 -14.69 -1.00
N ALA A 268 -19.94 -15.57 -1.19
CA ALA A 268 -19.77 -16.33 -2.44
C ALA A 268 -20.99 -17.20 -2.76
N ALA A 269 -21.50 -17.93 -1.76
CA ALA A 269 -22.68 -18.77 -1.93
C ALA A 269 -23.88 -17.96 -2.43
N LYS A 270 -24.08 -16.76 -1.87
CA LYS A 270 -25.17 -15.85 -2.27
C LYS A 270 -24.93 -15.20 -3.64
N VAL A 271 -23.72 -14.70 -3.87
CA VAL A 271 -23.35 -14.01 -5.10
C VAL A 271 -23.41 -14.92 -6.32
N PHE A 272 -22.91 -16.15 -6.18
CA PHE A 272 -22.85 -17.14 -7.26
C PHE A 272 -24.05 -18.10 -7.26
N ASN A 273 -25.02 -17.91 -6.33
CA ASN A 273 -26.20 -18.74 -6.18
C ASN A 273 -25.90 -20.24 -6.09
N VAL A 274 -24.96 -20.59 -5.22
CA VAL A 274 -24.56 -21.97 -4.90
C VAL A 274 -24.68 -22.22 -3.39
N GLU A 275 -24.69 -23.48 -2.96
CA GLU A 275 -24.61 -23.79 -1.54
C GLU A 275 -23.20 -23.52 -0.98
N GLU A 276 -23.08 -23.19 0.32
CA GLU A 276 -21.78 -22.88 0.94
C GLU A 276 -20.74 -24.00 0.75
N LYS A 277 -21.18 -25.27 0.73
CA LYS A 277 -20.32 -26.43 0.49
C LYS A 277 -19.73 -26.51 -0.93
N ASP A 278 -20.43 -25.90 -1.90
CA ASP A 278 -20.05 -25.89 -3.31
C ASP A 278 -19.23 -24.67 -3.71
N VAL A 279 -18.94 -23.78 -2.75
CA VAL A 279 -18.12 -22.59 -2.97
C VAL A 279 -16.66 -22.99 -3.24
N THR A 280 -16.19 -22.70 -4.43
CA THR A 280 -14.78 -22.92 -4.81
C THR A 280 -13.86 -21.87 -4.20
N LYS A 281 -12.55 -22.16 -4.15
CA LYS A 281 -11.54 -21.18 -3.71
C LYS A 281 -11.57 -19.90 -4.55
N GLU A 282 -11.83 -20.02 -5.85
CA GLU A 282 -11.94 -18.88 -6.77
C GLU A 282 -13.16 -18.01 -6.46
N MET A 283 -14.33 -18.63 -6.26
CA MET A 283 -15.56 -17.91 -5.86
C MET A 283 -15.36 -17.17 -4.55
N ARG A 284 -14.73 -17.82 -3.56
CA ARG A 284 -14.40 -17.19 -2.28
C ARG A 284 -13.45 -16.01 -2.43
N TYR A 285 -12.44 -16.12 -3.30
CA TYR A 285 -11.51 -15.03 -3.60
C TYR A 285 -12.23 -13.85 -4.27
N LYS A 286 -13.09 -14.11 -5.25
CA LYS A 286 -13.92 -13.08 -5.88
C LYS A 286 -14.86 -12.41 -4.87
N ALA A 287 -15.50 -13.19 -4.01
CA ALA A 287 -16.38 -12.67 -2.95
C ALA A 287 -15.62 -11.81 -1.93
N LYS A 288 -14.35 -12.12 -1.64
CA LYS A 288 -13.50 -11.24 -0.83
C LYS A 288 -13.36 -9.86 -1.48
N SER A 289 -13.10 -9.81 -2.79
CA SER A 289 -13.01 -8.55 -3.54
C SER A 289 -14.36 -7.79 -3.58
N VAL A 290 -15.47 -8.53 -3.65
CA VAL A 290 -16.83 -7.95 -3.57
C VAL A 290 -17.06 -7.31 -2.21
N ASN A 291 -16.82 -8.03 -1.11
CA ASN A 291 -17.03 -7.54 0.26
C ASN A 291 -16.29 -6.24 0.53
N PHE A 292 -14.99 -6.21 0.20
CA PHE A 292 -14.20 -5.01 0.40
C PHE A 292 -14.54 -3.91 -0.61
N GLY A 293 -14.71 -4.27 -1.88
CA GLY A 293 -15.00 -3.31 -2.95
C GLY A 293 -16.28 -2.52 -2.65
N ILE A 294 -17.36 -3.18 -2.27
CA ILE A 294 -18.63 -2.52 -1.98
C ILE A 294 -18.51 -1.59 -0.77
N ILE A 295 -17.89 -2.06 0.31
CA ILE A 295 -17.69 -1.25 1.53
C ILE A 295 -16.85 -0.01 1.26
N TYR A 296 -15.87 -0.10 0.37
CA TYR A 296 -15.07 1.04 -0.07
C TYR A 296 -15.70 1.85 -1.22
N GLY A 297 -16.98 1.63 -1.53
CA GLY A 297 -17.71 2.41 -2.51
C GLY A 297 -17.41 2.06 -3.96
N GLN A 298 -16.87 0.89 -4.24
CA GLN A 298 -16.62 0.44 -5.60
C GLN A 298 -17.92 0.21 -6.36
N GLY A 299 -18.12 0.94 -7.47
CA GLY A 299 -19.26 0.74 -8.35
C GLY A 299 -19.11 -0.44 -9.30
N ALA A 300 -20.19 -0.73 -10.07
CA ALA A 300 -20.24 -1.88 -11.00
C ALA A 300 -19.10 -1.88 -12.06
N PHE A 301 -18.64 -0.70 -12.47
CA PHE A 301 -17.53 -0.61 -13.43
C PHE A 301 -16.22 -1.13 -12.81
N GLY A 302 -15.84 -0.64 -11.63
CA GLY A 302 -14.60 -1.08 -10.97
C GLY A 302 -14.67 -2.53 -10.53
N LEU A 303 -15.83 -3.02 -10.08
CA LEU A 303 -16.01 -4.42 -9.72
C LEU A 303 -15.89 -5.35 -10.94
N ALA A 304 -16.46 -4.95 -12.08
CA ALA A 304 -16.34 -5.70 -13.34
C ALA A 304 -14.89 -5.85 -13.80
N GLU A 305 -14.11 -4.74 -13.75
CA GLU A 305 -12.67 -4.80 -14.07
C GLU A 305 -11.90 -5.71 -13.11
N ASN A 306 -12.15 -5.62 -11.80
CA ASN A 306 -11.47 -6.44 -10.79
C ASN A 306 -11.74 -7.94 -10.92
N LEU A 307 -12.95 -8.31 -11.30
CA LEU A 307 -13.38 -9.71 -11.37
C LEU A 307 -13.24 -10.31 -12.77
N GLY A 308 -12.97 -9.49 -13.79
CA GLY A 308 -12.94 -9.92 -15.20
C GLY A 308 -14.31 -10.36 -15.72
N ILE A 309 -15.41 -9.75 -15.24
CA ILE A 309 -16.79 -10.06 -15.60
C ILE A 309 -17.46 -8.89 -16.32
N SER A 310 -18.66 -9.12 -16.87
CA SER A 310 -19.44 -8.05 -17.48
C SER A 310 -19.93 -7.02 -16.43
N ARG A 311 -20.16 -5.78 -16.87
CA ARG A 311 -20.71 -4.72 -16.02
C ARG A 311 -22.12 -5.08 -15.51
N THR A 312 -22.90 -5.83 -16.27
CA THR A 312 -24.23 -6.29 -15.90
C THR A 312 -24.15 -7.28 -14.74
N GLU A 313 -23.29 -8.30 -14.84
CA GLU A 313 -23.05 -9.26 -13.76
C GLU A 313 -22.51 -8.55 -12.50
N ALA A 314 -21.57 -7.60 -12.64
CA ALA A 314 -21.07 -6.84 -11.51
C ALA A 314 -22.18 -6.04 -10.82
N LYS A 315 -23.12 -5.49 -11.58
CA LYS A 315 -24.28 -4.80 -11.03
C LYS A 315 -25.21 -5.75 -10.27
N GLU A 316 -25.50 -6.92 -10.83
CA GLU A 316 -26.31 -7.94 -10.16
C GLU A 316 -25.69 -8.40 -8.85
N ILE A 317 -24.37 -8.58 -8.82
CA ILE A 317 -23.62 -8.91 -7.60
C ILE A 317 -23.80 -7.81 -6.54
N ILE A 318 -23.64 -6.54 -6.91
CA ILE A 318 -23.83 -5.41 -5.99
C ILE A 318 -25.26 -5.36 -5.47
N ASP A 319 -26.25 -5.52 -6.35
CA ASP A 319 -27.66 -5.48 -5.99
C ASP A 319 -28.03 -6.64 -5.03
N ASN A 320 -27.48 -7.83 -5.27
CA ASN A 320 -27.68 -8.98 -4.38
C ASN A 320 -26.98 -8.78 -3.02
N TYR A 321 -25.78 -8.20 -3.01
CA TYR A 321 -25.09 -7.86 -1.77
C TYR A 321 -25.89 -6.88 -0.92
N LYS A 322 -26.42 -5.82 -1.53
CA LYS A 322 -27.28 -4.82 -0.86
C LYS A 322 -28.58 -5.43 -0.30
N LYS A 323 -29.19 -6.38 -1.01
CA LYS A 323 -30.34 -7.13 -0.51
C LYS A 323 -30.00 -8.03 0.67
N GLN A 324 -28.81 -8.62 0.65
CA GLN A 324 -28.32 -9.52 1.72
C GLN A 324 -27.96 -8.75 2.99
N PHE A 325 -27.39 -7.53 2.83
CA PHE A 325 -26.88 -6.68 3.91
C PHE A 325 -27.50 -5.28 3.85
N PRO A 326 -28.82 -5.15 4.07
CA PRO A 326 -29.52 -3.89 3.84
C PRO A 326 -29.09 -2.76 4.78
N ASN A 327 -28.70 -3.09 6.00
CA ASN A 327 -28.27 -2.08 6.97
C ASN A 327 -26.90 -1.50 6.62
N ILE A 328 -26.03 -2.26 5.95
CA ILE A 328 -24.76 -1.73 5.44
C ILE A 328 -25.02 -0.64 4.40
N GLN A 329 -25.93 -0.91 3.43
CA GLN A 329 -26.28 0.08 2.43
C GLN A 329 -26.89 1.33 3.08
N LYS A 330 -27.82 1.14 4.01
CA LYS A 330 -28.42 2.25 4.74
C LYS A 330 -27.37 3.09 5.47
N TYR A 331 -26.44 2.45 6.17
CA TYR A 331 -25.35 3.13 6.87
C TYR A 331 -24.46 3.94 5.92
N MET A 332 -24.16 3.39 4.72
CA MET A 332 -23.37 4.11 3.71
C MET A 332 -24.11 5.35 3.20
N ASP A 333 -25.41 5.22 2.89
CA ASP A 333 -26.22 6.30 2.39
C ASP A 333 -26.40 7.40 3.47
N ASP A 334 -26.69 7.00 4.71
CA ASP A 334 -26.80 7.92 5.85
C ASP A 334 -25.49 8.68 6.11
N THR A 335 -24.34 7.99 5.99
CA THR A 335 -23.01 8.60 6.17
C THR A 335 -22.69 9.61 5.07
N ILE A 336 -23.02 9.30 3.82
CA ILE A 336 -22.87 10.23 2.69
C ILE A 336 -23.74 11.48 2.91
N HIS A 337 -24.98 11.28 3.32
CA HIS A 337 -25.90 12.38 3.58
C HIS A 337 -25.41 13.26 4.75
N PHE A 338 -24.99 12.63 5.84
CA PHE A 338 -24.38 13.34 6.97
C PHE A 338 -23.18 14.19 6.56
N ALA A 339 -22.28 13.63 5.73
CA ALA A 339 -21.11 14.37 5.25
C ALA A 339 -21.46 15.52 4.31
N GLN A 340 -22.54 15.40 3.52
CA GLN A 340 -23.01 16.48 2.67
C GLN A 340 -23.61 17.65 3.47
N GLU A 341 -24.23 17.35 4.61
CA GLU A 341 -24.85 18.38 5.46
C GLU A 341 -23.86 19.03 6.43
N ASN A 342 -22.85 18.29 6.90
CA ASN A 342 -21.99 18.73 7.99
C ASN A 342 -20.52 18.99 7.56
N GLY A 343 -20.14 18.64 6.34
CA GLY A 343 -18.79 18.84 5.80
C GLY A 343 -17.84 17.68 6.03
#